data_18975bcac37cb1f8731613a754807c3a
#
_entry.id   18975bcac37cb1f8731613a754807c3a
#
_cell.length_a   1.000
_cell.length_b   1.000
_cell.length_c   1.000
_cell.angle_alpha   90.00
_cell.angle_beta   90.00
_cell.angle_gamma   90.00
#
_symmetry.space_group_name_H-M   'P 1'
#
loop_
_entity.id
_entity.type
_entity.pdbx_description
1 polymer ?
#
loop_
_entity_poly.entity_id
_entity_poly.type
_entity_poly.pdbx_seq_one_letter_code
_entity_poly.pdbx_strand_id
1 'polypeptide(L)'
;MDALVLSMIAWITASTGLIVSEPPRIAFVRDSHFQQQFHSEDAQAKPEATTPNHEKPAAEKFFSVQGFYLRATATVYLPETWQLAALRDQSTLLHELVHHAQRLNKVGVACPGQLERQAYDLQVAWLREQGVAQPFDLIGIDEFTMLMLTACLPPDG
;
A
#
# COMPACT_ATOMS: atom_id res chain seq x y z
N MET A 1 -8.85 -10.85 13.60
CA MET A 1 -7.84 -9.98 12.95
C MET A 1 -6.44 -10.55 13.17
N ASP A 2 -5.98 -10.72 14.39
CA ASP A 2 -4.59 -11.13 14.70
C ASP A 2 -4.13 -12.42 14.01
N ALA A 3 -4.97 -13.45 13.98
CA ALA A 3 -4.64 -14.70 13.29
C ALA A 3 -4.44 -14.50 11.77
N LEU A 4 -5.24 -13.63 11.14
CA LEU A 4 -5.08 -13.29 9.72
C LEU A 4 -3.75 -12.53 9.49
N VAL A 5 -3.47 -11.52 10.31
CA VAL A 5 -2.23 -10.75 10.23
C VAL A 5 -1.02 -11.66 10.37
N LEU A 6 -1.01 -12.54 11.37
CA LEU A 6 0.10 -13.47 11.60
C LEU A 6 0.26 -14.47 10.44
N SER A 7 -0.83 -14.99 9.87
CA SER A 7 -0.76 -15.89 8.71
C SER A 7 -0.22 -15.19 7.46
N MET A 8 -0.62 -13.93 7.22
CA MET A 8 -0.09 -13.12 6.12
C MET A 8 1.38 -12.79 6.30
N ILE A 9 1.80 -12.44 7.51
CA ILE A 9 3.22 -12.21 7.84
C ILE A 9 4.05 -13.48 7.58
N ALA A 10 3.56 -14.63 8.02
CA ALA A 10 4.24 -15.90 7.76
C ALA A 10 4.35 -16.18 6.25
N TRP A 11 3.29 -15.92 5.48
CA TRP A 11 3.30 -16.06 4.04
C TRP A 11 4.27 -15.07 3.36
N ILE A 12 4.28 -13.79 3.77
CA ILE A 12 5.24 -12.78 3.26
C ILE A 12 6.68 -13.25 3.53
N THR A 13 6.96 -13.71 4.76
CA THR A 13 8.30 -14.20 5.13
C THR A 13 8.70 -15.40 4.28
N ALA A 14 7.80 -16.37 4.07
CA ALA A 14 8.06 -17.53 3.23
C ALA A 14 8.32 -17.18 1.76
N SER A 15 7.58 -16.18 1.23
CA SER A 15 7.65 -15.78 -0.18
C SER A 15 8.85 -14.87 -0.48
N THR A 16 9.35 -14.12 0.49
CA THR A 16 10.35 -13.04 0.25
C THR A 16 11.64 -13.20 1.06
N GLY A 17 11.61 -13.94 2.16
CA GLY A 17 12.67 -13.95 3.16
C GLY A 17 12.70 -12.73 4.08
N LEU A 18 11.80 -11.76 3.91
CA LEU A 18 11.71 -10.60 4.78
C LEU A 18 11.19 -11.01 6.16
N ILE A 19 11.91 -10.64 7.22
CA ILE A 19 11.56 -11.01 8.58
C ILE A 19 10.71 -9.89 9.21
N VAL A 20 9.55 -10.26 9.74
CA VAL A 20 8.70 -9.34 10.51
C VAL A 20 8.79 -9.72 11.98
N SER A 21 9.61 -9.00 12.73
CA SER A 21 9.87 -9.25 14.16
C SER A 21 8.70 -8.87 15.07
N GLU A 22 7.87 -7.93 14.62
CA GLU A 22 6.69 -7.45 15.34
C GLU A 22 5.60 -7.09 14.33
N PRO A 23 4.33 -7.42 14.56
CA PRO A 23 3.24 -7.00 13.68
C PRO A 23 2.99 -5.49 13.82
N PRO A 24 2.50 -4.82 12.75
CA PRO A 24 2.09 -3.42 12.84
C PRO A 24 0.82 -3.27 13.67
N ARG A 25 0.53 -2.05 14.10
CA ARG A 25 -0.80 -1.71 14.61
C ARG A 25 -1.80 -1.70 13.44
N ILE A 26 -3.02 -2.15 13.72
CA ILE A 26 -4.13 -2.01 12.77
C ILE A 26 -5.11 -1.00 13.36
N ALA A 27 -5.44 0.04 12.59
CA ALA A 27 -6.39 1.07 12.96
C ALA A 27 -7.48 1.19 11.90
N PHE A 28 -8.72 1.36 12.31
CA PHE A 28 -9.84 1.61 11.42
C PHE A 28 -10.22 3.09 11.47
N VAL A 29 -10.41 3.68 10.30
CA VAL A 29 -10.72 5.12 10.15
C VAL A 29 -11.89 5.33 9.21
N ARG A 30 -12.67 6.39 9.46
CA ARG A 30 -13.76 6.79 8.58
C ARG A 30 -13.20 7.27 7.25
N ASP A 31 -13.92 7.00 6.16
CA ASP A 31 -13.51 7.37 4.80
C ASP A 31 -13.18 8.87 4.66
N SER A 32 -13.92 9.75 5.38
CA SER A 32 -13.65 11.18 5.39
C SER A 32 -12.30 11.58 6.01
N HIS A 33 -11.81 10.81 6.98
CA HIS A 33 -10.50 11.03 7.62
C HIS A 33 -9.36 10.36 6.86
N PHE A 34 -9.68 9.32 6.11
CA PHE A 34 -8.71 8.59 5.30
C PHE A 34 -8.04 9.50 4.27
N GLN A 35 -8.85 10.32 3.58
CA GLN A 35 -8.38 11.30 2.59
C GLN A 35 -7.53 12.41 3.22
N GLN A 36 -7.86 12.87 4.43
CA GLN A 36 -7.14 13.96 5.10
C GLN A 36 -5.76 13.54 5.61
N GLN A 37 -5.61 12.32 6.11
CA GLN A 37 -4.32 11.81 6.61
C GLN A 37 -3.34 11.54 5.47
N PHE A 38 -3.82 11.07 4.33
CA PHE A 38 -2.99 10.82 3.15
C PHE A 38 -2.38 12.13 2.61
N HIS A 39 -3.15 13.22 2.58
CA HIS A 39 -2.65 14.53 2.13
C HIS A 39 -1.64 15.19 3.08
N SER A 40 -1.68 14.87 4.37
CA SER A 40 -0.75 15.48 5.34
C SER A 40 0.64 14.86 5.33
N GLU A 41 0.82 13.64 4.85
CA GLU A 41 2.12 12.97 4.77
C GLU A 41 2.90 13.31 3.51
N ASP A 42 2.23 13.45 2.37
CA ASP A 42 2.85 13.97 1.14
C ASP A 42 3.36 15.42 1.32
N ALA A 43 2.72 16.20 2.20
CA ALA A 43 3.14 17.57 2.52
C ALA A 43 4.43 17.63 3.36
N GLN A 44 4.76 16.60 4.13
CA GLN A 44 5.99 16.56 4.94
C GLN A 44 7.23 16.04 4.18
N ALA A 45 7.04 15.48 3.00
CA ALA A 45 8.13 14.97 2.16
C ALA A 45 8.71 15.99 1.16
N LYS A 46 8.18 17.23 1.10
CA LYS A 46 8.68 18.29 0.20
C LYS A 46 9.34 19.42 0.97
N PRO A 47 10.58 19.83 0.62
CA PRO A 47 11.11 21.14 1.01
C PRO A 47 10.33 22.24 0.32
N GLU A 48 10.07 23.35 1.06
CA GLU A 48 9.36 24.55 0.62
C GLU A 48 9.76 25.03 -0.77
N ALA A 49 8.82 25.03 -1.69
CA ALA A 49 8.86 25.89 -2.86
C ALA A 49 7.52 26.63 -2.97
N THR A 50 7.54 27.88 -2.56
CA THR A 50 6.45 28.84 -2.64
C THR A 50 6.17 29.19 -4.10
N THR A 51 5.02 28.79 -4.65
CA THR A 51 4.38 29.53 -5.76
C THR A 51 2.87 29.28 -5.74
N PRO A 52 2.03 30.33 -5.84
CA PRO A 52 0.59 30.21 -5.84
C PRO A 52 0.06 29.93 -7.25
N ASN A 53 -1.06 29.19 -7.32
CA ASN A 53 -1.89 28.94 -8.50
C ASN A 53 -1.37 27.94 -9.53
N HIS A 54 -1.68 26.67 -9.29
CA HIS A 54 -2.03 25.78 -10.38
C HIS A 54 -3.23 24.91 -9.99
N GLU A 55 -4.24 24.90 -10.87
CA GLU A 55 -5.40 24.03 -10.80
C GLU A 55 -4.95 22.58 -10.58
N LYS A 56 -5.56 21.91 -9.60
CA LYS A 56 -5.32 20.49 -9.31
C LYS A 56 -5.55 19.65 -10.56
N PRO A 57 -4.59 18.82 -10.98
CA PRO A 57 -4.82 17.92 -12.10
C PRO A 57 -5.93 16.93 -11.76
N ALA A 58 -6.82 16.69 -12.72
CA ALA A 58 -8.00 15.83 -12.63
C ALA A 58 -7.70 14.34 -12.34
N ALA A 59 -6.43 13.96 -12.17
CA ALA A 59 -5.98 12.58 -11.90
C ALA A 59 -6.24 12.10 -10.45
N GLU A 60 -6.53 13.01 -9.50
CA GLU A 60 -6.77 12.63 -8.09
C GLU A 60 -8.13 11.94 -7.84
N LYS A 61 -9.00 11.82 -8.85
CA LYS A 61 -10.34 11.26 -8.68
C LYS A 61 -10.46 9.74 -8.87
N PHE A 62 -9.41 9.04 -9.26
CA PHE A 62 -9.53 7.64 -9.69
C PHE A 62 -9.02 6.58 -8.73
N PHE A 63 -8.32 6.92 -7.66
CA PHE A 63 -7.83 5.94 -6.71
C PHE A 63 -8.50 6.11 -5.35
N SER A 64 -9.48 5.27 -5.10
CA SER A 64 -9.98 5.05 -3.75
C SER A 64 -8.88 4.31 -2.98
N VAL A 65 -8.14 5.04 -2.14
CA VAL A 65 -7.16 4.43 -1.23
C VAL A 65 -7.90 3.50 -0.29
N GLN A 66 -7.58 2.20 -0.35
CA GLN A 66 -8.29 1.16 0.41
C GLN A 66 -7.57 0.76 1.68
N GLY A 67 -6.36 1.23 1.87
CA GLY A 67 -5.51 1.05 3.03
C GLY A 67 -4.26 1.89 2.87
N PHE A 68 -3.55 2.19 3.95
CA PHE A 68 -2.20 2.73 3.87
C PHE A 68 -1.38 2.40 5.11
N TYR A 69 -0.08 2.24 4.93
CA TYR A 69 0.87 1.99 5.97
C TYR A 69 1.63 3.26 6.37
N LEU A 70 1.41 3.72 7.61
CA LEU A 70 2.13 4.85 8.19
C LEU A 70 3.46 4.38 8.79
N ARG A 71 4.56 4.66 8.09
CA ARG A 71 5.92 4.21 8.47
C ARG A 71 6.38 4.75 9.81
N ALA A 72 6.01 5.99 10.15
CA ALA A 72 6.45 6.67 11.38
C ALA A 72 5.94 5.96 12.65
N THR A 73 4.72 5.45 12.62
CA THR A 73 4.08 4.81 13.78
C THR A 73 3.93 3.29 13.65
N ALA A 74 4.41 2.70 12.55
CA ALA A 74 4.22 1.30 12.22
C ALA A 74 2.74 0.88 12.27
N THR A 75 1.85 1.69 11.67
CA THR A 75 0.41 1.48 11.72
C THR A 75 -0.15 1.28 10.31
N VAL A 76 -0.95 0.24 10.12
CA VAL A 76 -1.79 0.06 8.95
C VAL A 76 -3.16 0.66 9.24
N TYR A 77 -3.60 1.57 8.41
CA TYR A 77 -4.92 2.17 8.46
C TYR A 77 -5.82 1.52 7.42
N LEU A 78 -7.00 1.10 7.83
CA LEU A 78 -8.03 0.50 7.00
C LEU A 78 -9.34 1.28 7.15
N PRO A 79 -10.20 1.36 6.11
CA PRO A 79 -11.50 2.00 6.25
C PRO A 79 -12.41 1.21 7.21
N GLU A 80 -13.32 1.89 7.91
CA GLU A 80 -14.33 1.22 8.78
C GLU A 80 -15.22 0.24 8.00
N THR A 81 -15.32 0.42 6.68
CA THR A 81 -16.06 -0.47 5.78
C THR A 81 -15.30 -1.77 5.45
N TRP A 82 -14.04 -1.91 5.86
CA TRP A 82 -13.21 -3.09 5.62
C TRP A 82 -13.83 -4.36 6.20
N GLN A 83 -13.85 -5.44 5.42
CA GLN A 83 -14.50 -6.69 5.79
C GLN A 83 -13.51 -7.85 5.87
N LEU A 84 -13.45 -8.52 7.03
CA LEU A 84 -12.55 -9.64 7.29
C LEU A 84 -12.71 -10.81 6.30
N ALA A 85 -13.91 -11.05 5.78
CA ALA A 85 -14.19 -12.15 4.86
C ALA A 85 -13.99 -11.79 3.38
N ALA A 86 -13.78 -10.52 3.04
CA ALA A 86 -13.62 -10.08 1.66
C ALA A 86 -12.17 -10.23 1.19
N LEU A 87 -11.93 -11.06 0.18
CA LEU A 87 -10.56 -11.27 -0.36
C LEU A 87 -9.92 -9.98 -0.87
N ARG A 88 -10.71 -9.05 -1.41
CA ARG A 88 -10.23 -7.73 -1.80
C ARG A 88 -9.61 -6.99 -0.63
N ASP A 89 -10.35 -6.90 0.48
CA ASP A 89 -9.94 -6.19 1.68
C ASP A 89 -8.76 -6.87 2.37
N GLN A 90 -8.77 -8.21 2.40
CA GLN A 90 -7.62 -8.99 2.87
C GLN A 90 -6.37 -8.72 2.03
N SER A 91 -6.51 -8.64 0.71
CA SER A 91 -5.36 -8.38 -0.18
C SER A 91 -4.79 -6.98 -0.01
N THR A 92 -5.64 -5.99 0.30
CA THR A 92 -5.20 -4.65 0.68
C THR A 92 -4.39 -4.69 1.98
N LEU A 93 -4.89 -5.39 2.99
CA LEU A 93 -4.12 -5.59 4.24
C LEU A 93 -2.75 -6.25 3.96
N LEU A 94 -2.71 -7.27 3.11
CA LEU A 94 -1.45 -7.92 2.72
C LEU A 94 -0.47 -6.92 2.09
N HIS A 95 -0.94 -6.06 1.18
CA HIS A 95 -0.13 -5.01 0.55
C HIS A 95 0.52 -4.10 1.59
N GLU A 96 -0.25 -3.62 2.56
CA GLU A 96 0.26 -2.76 3.63
C GLU A 96 1.22 -3.50 4.58
N LEU A 97 1.00 -4.80 4.81
CA LEU A 97 1.93 -5.64 5.58
C LEU A 97 3.26 -5.85 4.85
N VAL A 98 3.25 -5.86 3.51
CA VAL A 98 4.51 -5.88 2.72
C VAL A 98 5.31 -4.61 2.96
N HIS A 99 4.67 -3.42 2.96
CA HIS A 99 5.35 -2.17 3.29
C HIS A 99 5.94 -2.17 4.70
N HIS A 100 5.23 -2.77 5.66
CA HIS A 100 5.77 -2.96 7.01
C HIS A 100 7.02 -3.86 7.02
N ALA A 101 6.96 -4.99 6.30
CA ALA A 101 8.10 -5.90 6.16
C ALA A 101 9.30 -5.21 5.49
N GLN A 102 9.07 -4.48 4.40
CA GLN A 102 10.11 -3.70 3.70
C GLN A 102 10.78 -2.69 4.63
N ARG A 103 10.00 -2.00 5.46
CA ARG A 103 10.53 -1.04 6.45
C ARG A 103 11.42 -1.72 7.49
N LEU A 104 10.96 -2.82 8.10
CA LEU A 104 11.72 -3.52 9.13
C LEU A 104 13.04 -4.07 8.59
N ASN A 105 13.05 -4.54 7.35
CA ASN A 105 14.26 -5.07 6.70
C ASN A 105 15.09 -3.98 5.99
N LYS A 106 14.70 -2.71 6.08
CA LYS A 106 15.41 -1.58 5.45
C LYS A 106 15.69 -1.84 3.97
N VAL A 107 14.68 -2.34 3.25
CA VAL A 107 14.82 -2.69 1.83
C VAL A 107 15.28 -1.46 1.05
N GLY A 108 16.50 -1.55 0.49
CA GLY A 108 17.08 -0.48 -0.34
C GLY A 108 16.52 -0.54 -1.74
N VAL A 109 16.07 0.61 -2.25
CA VAL A 109 15.53 0.75 -3.61
C VAL A 109 16.05 2.02 -4.27
N ALA A 110 16.09 2.03 -5.59
CA ALA A 110 16.48 3.22 -6.36
C ALA A 110 15.36 4.29 -6.35
N CYS A 111 14.10 3.89 -6.25
CA CYS A 111 12.96 4.79 -6.13
C CYS A 111 11.79 4.12 -5.37
N PRO A 112 10.85 4.90 -4.79
CA PRO A 112 9.70 4.36 -4.08
C PRO A 112 8.84 3.39 -4.90
N GLY A 113 8.71 3.60 -6.21
CA GLY A 113 7.95 2.72 -7.10
C GLY A 113 8.39 1.26 -7.08
N GLN A 114 9.65 0.97 -6.74
CA GLN A 114 10.11 -0.42 -6.59
C GLN A 114 9.53 -1.11 -5.36
N LEU A 115 9.26 -0.38 -4.27
CA LEU A 115 8.58 -0.90 -3.08
C LEU A 115 7.13 -1.22 -3.41
N GLU A 116 6.45 -0.31 -4.10
CA GLU A 116 5.07 -0.50 -4.58
C GLU A 116 4.99 -1.70 -5.53
N ARG A 117 5.93 -1.82 -6.46
CA ARG A 117 5.97 -2.96 -7.39
C ARG A 117 6.00 -4.29 -6.64
N GLN A 118 6.88 -4.42 -5.66
CA GLN A 118 6.96 -5.64 -4.86
C GLN A 118 5.66 -5.90 -4.09
N ALA A 119 5.04 -4.85 -3.53
CA ALA A 119 3.79 -4.99 -2.79
C ALA A 119 2.64 -5.47 -3.68
N TYR A 120 2.48 -4.90 -4.88
CA TYR A 120 1.48 -5.35 -5.86
C TYR A 120 1.77 -6.75 -6.39
N ASP A 121 3.01 -7.08 -6.72
CA ASP A 121 3.36 -8.42 -7.21
C ASP A 121 3.02 -9.49 -6.17
N LEU A 122 3.29 -9.24 -4.89
CA LEU A 122 2.93 -10.14 -3.78
C LEU A 122 1.42 -10.19 -3.54
N GLN A 123 0.72 -9.06 -3.63
CA GLN A 123 -0.74 -9.01 -3.53
C GLN A 123 -1.40 -9.87 -4.60
N VAL A 124 -0.95 -9.76 -5.85
CA VAL A 124 -1.44 -10.56 -6.98
C VAL A 124 -1.10 -12.05 -6.78
N ALA A 125 0.12 -12.38 -6.36
CA ALA A 125 0.53 -13.76 -6.10
C ALA A 125 -0.34 -14.41 -5.02
N TRP A 126 -0.54 -13.71 -3.89
CA TRP A 126 -1.37 -14.19 -2.81
C TRP A 126 -2.83 -14.43 -3.24
N LEU A 127 -3.42 -13.50 -3.99
CA LEU A 127 -4.77 -13.65 -4.51
C LEU A 127 -4.92 -14.86 -5.42
N ARG A 128 -3.91 -15.14 -6.26
CA ARG A 128 -3.90 -16.35 -7.10
C ARG A 128 -3.89 -17.63 -6.26
N GLU A 129 -3.14 -17.66 -5.17
CA GLU A 129 -3.14 -18.79 -4.23
C GLU A 129 -4.50 -18.96 -3.51
N GLN A 130 -5.24 -17.83 -3.32
CA GLN A 130 -6.62 -17.89 -2.83
C GLN A 130 -7.65 -18.32 -3.91
N GLY A 131 -7.21 -18.65 -5.13
CA GLY A 131 -8.07 -19.11 -6.22
C GLY A 131 -8.68 -17.99 -7.06
N VAL A 132 -8.24 -16.74 -6.91
CA VAL A 132 -8.72 -15.60 -7.71
C VAL A 132 -8.10 -15.66 -9.10
N ALA A 133 -8.92 -15.90 -10.13
CA ALA A 133 -8.46 -16.02 -11.51
C ALA A 133 -8.01 -14.68 -12.12
N GLN A 134 -8.66 -13.59 -11.74
CA GLN A 134 -8.42 -12.23 -12.25
C GLN A 134 -8.11 -11.27 -11.06
N PRO A 135 -6.88 -11.31 -10.49
CA PRO A 135 -6.54 -10.48 -9.33
C PRO A 135 -6.67 -8.97 -9.60
N PHE A 136 -6.29 -8.51 -10.78
CA PHE A 136 -6.35 -7.09 -11.14
C PHE A 136 -7.79 -6.54 -11.13
N ASP A 137 -8.76 -7.31 -11.62
CA ASP A 137 -10.17 -6.93 -11.56
C ASP A 137 -10.64 -6.79 -10.11
N LEU A 138 -10.19 -7.71 -9.22
CA LEU A 138 -10.57 -7.69 -7.82
C LEU A 138 -9.98 -6.48 -7.07
N ILE A 139 -8.73 -6.14 -7.30
CA ILE A 139 -8.09 -4.98 -6.66
C ILE A 139 -8.49 -3.65 -7.31
N GLY A 140 -9.09 -3.68 -8.50
CA GLY A 140 -9.63 -2.51 -9.18
C GLY A 140 -8.57 -1.64 -9.86
N ILE A 141 -7.44 -2.22 -10.25
CA ILE A 141 -6.43 -1.58 -11.09
C ILE A 141 -6.11 -2.50 -12.27
N ASP A 142 -5.71 -1.94 -13.39
CA ASP A 142 -5.19 -2.70 -14.52
C ASP A 142 -3.65 -2.74 -14.50
N GLU A 143 -3.08 -3.59 -15.36
CA GLU A 143 -1.62 -3.74 -15.44
C GLU A 143 -0.92 -2.44 -15.85
N PHE A 144 -1.56 -1.61 -16.68
CA PHE A 144 -1.00 -0.32 -17.08
C PHE A 144 -0.97 0.66 -15.92
N THR A 145 -2.05 0.74 -15.16
CA THR A 145 -2.12 1.55 -13.93
C THR A 145 -1.05 1.10 -12.93
N MET A 146 -0.90 -0.21 -12.71
CA MET A 146 0.14 -0.74 -11.85
C MET A 146 1.54 -0.33 -12.34
N LEU A 147 1.80 -0.41 -13.66
CA LEU A 147 3.06 0.01 -14.25
C LEU A 147 3.34 1.50 -13.97
N MET A 148 2.33 2.36 -14.12
CA MET A 148 2.46 3.80 -13.86
C MET A 148 2.73 4.11 -12.38
N LEU A 149 2.05 3.42 -11.46
CA LEU A 149 2.24 3.60 -10.01
C LEU A 149 3.62 3.12 -9.53
N THR A 150 4.21 2.16 -10.25
CA THR A 150 5.48 1.52 -9.86
C THR A 150 6.68 1.99 -10.69
N ALA A 151 6.47 2.91 -11.64
CA ALA A 151 7.52 3.45 -12.48
C ALA A 151 8.51 4.30 -11.68
N CYS A 152 9.81 4.06 -11.89
CA CYS A 152 10.86 4.97 -11.46
C CYS A 152 11.02 6.05 -12.51
N LEU A 153 10.47 7.23 -12.28
CA LEU A 153 10.76 8.37 -13.15
C LEU A 153 12.21 8.81 -12.89
N PRO A 154 12.97 9.14 -13.96
CA PRO A 154 14.29 9.73 -13.77
C PRO A 154 14.14 11.04 -12.99
N PRO A 155 15.09 11.39 -12.12
CA PRO A 155 15.08 12.72 -11.52
C PRO A 155 15.09 13.75 -12.64
N ASP A 156 14.17 14.70 -12.54
CA ASP A 156 14.08 15.81 -13.50
C ASP A 156 15.47 16.42 -13.68
N GLY A 157 15.99 16.34 -14.90
CA GLY A 157 17.29 16.86 -15.29
C GLY A 157 17.31 18.39 -15.35
#